data_fa1012f1d388402eef2fb0505ed978d6
#
_entry.id   fa1012f1d388402eef2fb0505ed978d6
#
_cell.length_a   1.000
_cell.length_b   1.000
_cell.length_c   1.000
_cell.angle_alpha   90.00
_cell.angle_beta   90.00
_cell.angle_gamma   90.00
#
_symmetry.space_group_name_H-M   'P 1'
#
loop_
_entity.id
_entity.type
_entity.pdbx_description
1 polymer ?
#
loop_
_entity_poly.entity_id
_entity_poly.type
_entity_poly.pdbx_seq_one_letter_code
_entity_poly.pdbx_strand_id
1 'polypeptide(L)'
;MVKLSSNLTANQLIMTDWGVKHFNSARLGALREASKKGYDISSYAKPEYSAQKIRTLIAMQQGGCRVELFTQFNDNELNAIYLLSIRDSNAFKQFHKSVIEGEPLMHLLDKYSFTF
;
A
#
# COMPACT_ATOMS: atom_id res chain seq x y z
N MET A 1 -32.44 -12.27 -6.50
CA MET A 1 -31.56 -11.21 -7.02
C MET A 1 -30.15 -11.44 -6.49
N VAL A 2 -29.24 -11.51 -7.39
CA VAL A 2 -27.85 -11.77 -7.03
C VAL A 2 -27.20 -10.47 -6.57
N LYS A 3 -26.56 -10.51 -5.43
CA LYS A 3 -25.82 -9.35 -4.93
C LYS A 3 -24.34 -9.47 -5.33
N LEU A 4 -24.09 -9.38 -6.63
CA LEU A 4 -22.73 -9.57 -7.14
C LEU A 4 -21.72 -8.60 -6.55
N SER A 5 -22.13 -7.34 -6.37
CA SER A 5 -21.22 -6.31 -5.84
C SER A 5 -20.75 -6.61 -4.42
N SER A 6 -21.60 -7.24 -3.59
CA SER A 6 -21.22 -7.55 -2.22
C SER A 6 -20.25 -8.73 -2.11
N ASN A 7 -20.12 -9.51 -3.19
CA ASN A 7 -19.24 -10.67 -3.25
C ASN A 7 -17.96 -10.41 -4.05
N LEU A 8 -17.83 -9.22 -4.64
CA LEU A 8 -16.65 -8.90 -5.43
C LEU A 8 -15.47 -8.50 -4.53
N THR A 9 -14.30 -8.99 -4.90
CA THR A 9 -13.06 -8.55 -4.27
C THR A 9 -12.70 -7.14 -4.75
N ALA A 10 -11.76 -6.48 -4.05
CA ALA A 10 -11.27 -5.18 -4.50
C ALA A 10 -10.70 -5.25 -5.91
N ASN A 11 -9.99 -6.34 -6.22
CA ASN A 11 -9.43 -6.56 -7.55
C ASN A 11 -10.50 -6.65 -8.63
N GLN A 12 -11.63 -7.23 -8.32
CA GLN A 12 -12.76 -7.31 -9.26
C GLN A 12 -13.47 -5.97 -9.39
N LEU A 13 -13.74 -5.30 -8.27
CA LEU A 13 -14.41 -4.00 -8.23
C LEU A 13 -13.67 -2.93 -9.03
N ILE A 14 -12.34 -2.91 -8.94
CA ILE A 14 -11.55 -1.87 -9.61
C ILE A 14 -11.67 -1.94 -11.13
N MET A 15 -12.03 -3.09 -11.67
CA MET A 15 -12.22 -3.27 -13.12
C MET A 15 -13.62 -2.88 -13.60
N THR A 16 -14.51 -2.55 -12.67
CA THR A 16 -15.90 -2.14 -12.97
C THR A 16 -16.04 -0.61 -12.90
N ASP A 17 -17.25 -0.12 -13.18
CA ASP A 17 -17.60 1.30 -13.06
C ASP A 17 -17.39 1.85 -11.64
N TRP A 18 -17.40 0.98 -10.63
CA TRP A 18 -17.09 1.38 -9.27
C TRP A 18 -15.74 2.10 -9.19
N GLY A 19 -14.72 1.56 -9.89
CA GLY A 19 -13.41 2.17 -9.93
C GLY A 19 -13.43 3.58 -10.52
N VAL A 20 -14.15 3.75 -11.63
CA VAL A 20 -14.26 5.05 -12.29
C VAL A 20 -14.95 6.08 -11.39
N LYS A 21 -15.92 5.64 -10.59
CA LYS A 21 -16.67 6.53 -9.70
C LYS A 21 -15.89 6.97 -8.47
N HIS A 22 -14.95 6.16 -8.02
CA HIS A 22 -14.26 6.37 -6.73
C HIS A 22 -12.82 6.83 -6.87
N PHE A 23 -12.20 6.70 -8.04
CA PHE A 23 -10.80 7.03 -8.23
C PHE A 23 -10.61 7.90 -9.48
N ASN A 24 -9.69 8.87 -9.38
CA ASN A 24 -9.28 9.61 -10.57
C ASN A 24 -8.41 8.71 -11.46
N SER A 25 -8.12 9.18 -12.69
CA SER A 25 -7.42 8.36 -13.68
C SER A 25 -6.04 7.88 -13.21
N ALA A 26 -5.29 8.69 -12.48
CA ALA A 26 -3.97 8.32 -11.99
C ALA A 26 -4.03 7.15 -11.02
N ARG A 27 -4.92 7.22 -10.02
CA ARG A 27 -5.08 6.16 -9.04
C ARG A 27 -5.71 4.92 -9.66
N LEU A 28 -6.72 5.12 -10.50
CA LEU A 28 -7.40 4.02 -11.17
C LEU A 28 -6.45 3.22 -12.04
N GLY A 29 -5.62 3.90 -12.83
CA GLY A 29 -4.64 3.23 -13.68
C GLY A 29 -3.66 2.40 -12.87
N ALA A 30 -3.13 2.94 -11.77
CA ALA A 30 -2.19 2.22 -10.91
C ALA A 30 -2.85 0.98 -10.30
N LEU A 31 -4.07 1.12 -9.79
CA LEU A 31 -4.80 0.00 -9.16
C LEU A 31 -5.14 -1.09 -10.17
N ARG A 32 -5.60 -0.70 -11.35
CA ARG A 32 -5.93 -1.67 -12.40
C ARG A 32 -4.71 -2.43 -12.87
N GLU A 33 -3.58 -1.74 -13.02
CA GLU A 33 -2.35 -2.39 -13.43
C GLU A 33 -1.89 -3.40 -12.38
N ALA A 34 -1.89 -3.03 -11.10
CA ALA A 34 -1.52 -3.94 -10.02
C ALA A 34 -2.44 -5.16 -9.99
N SER A 35 -3.75 -4.94 -10.18
CA SER A 35 -4.72 -6.03 -10.22
C SER A 35 -4.45 -6.99 -11.39
N LYS A 36 -4.13 -6.45 -12.56
CA LYS A 36 -3.81 -7.27 -13.74
C LYS A 36 -2.56 -8.10 -13.55
N LYS A 37 -1.61 -7.62 -12.74
CA LYS A 37 -0.40 -8.36 -12.41
C LYS A 37 -0.61 -9.41 -11.33
N GLY A 38 -1.82 -9.51 -10.79
CA GLY A 38 -2.16 -10.52 -9.80
C GLY A 38 -1.94 -10.11 -8.35
N TYR A 39 -1.64 -8.84 -8.09
CA TYR A 39 -1.49 -8.35 -6.72
C TYR A 39 -2.84 -8.10 -6.07
N ASP A 40 -2.94 -8.43 -4.79
CA ASP A 40 -4.12 -8.13 -3.99
C ASP A 40 -4.10 -6.64 -3.60
N ILE A 41 -5.02 -5.86 -4.15
CA ILE A 41 -5.08 -4.42 -3.93
C ILE A 41 -5.99 -4.02 -2.75
N SER A 42 -6.55 -4.99 -2.04
CA SER A 42 -7.59 -4.73 -1.04
C SER A 42 -7.15 -3.78 0.08
N SER A 43 -5.87 -3.81 0.45
CA SER A 43 -5.37 -2.97 1.55
C SER A 43 -5.18 -1.51 1.16
N TYR A 44 -5.04 -1.20 -0.14
CA TYR A 44 -4.78 0.18 -0.58
C TYR A 44 -5.76 0.71 -1.63
N ALA A 45 -6.73 -0.08 -2.07
CA ALA A 45 -7.76 0.38 -3.00
C ALA A 45 -8.83 1.18 -2.24
N LYS A 46 -8.42 2.30 -1.68
CA LYS A 46 -9.26 3.15 -0.83
C LYS A 46 -9.30 4.57 -1.40
N PRO A 47 -10.51 5.13 -1.63
CA PRO A 47 -10.64 6.46 -2.22
C PRO A 47 -9.97 7.58 -1.44
N GLU A 48 -9.82 7.40 -0.13
CA GLU A 48 -9.17 8.40 0.73
C GLU A 48 -7.65 8.42 0.61
N TYR A 49 -7.04 7.40 0.00
CA TYR A 49 -5.59 7.36 -0.17
C TYR A 49 -5.15 8.16 -1.40
N SER A 50 -4.04 8.89 -1.27
CA SER A 50 -3.46 9.65 -2.37
C SER A 50 -2.85 8.73 -3.43
N ALA A 51 -2.65 9.27 -4.64
CA ALA A 51 -1.96 8.53 -5.69
C ALA A 51 -0.55 8.15 -5.26
N GLN A 52 0.16 9.03 -4.57
CA GLN A 52 1.50 8.76 -4.06
C GLN A 52 1.50 7.58 -3.09
N LYS A 53 0.57 7.58 -2.13
CA LYS A 53 0.46 6.49 -1.15
C LYS A 53 0.19 5.15 -1.84
N ILE A 54 -0.77 5.14 -2.75
CA ILE A 54 -1.13 3.92 -3.49
C ILE A 54 0.05 3.39 -4.28
N ARG A 55 0.73 4.26 -5.03
CA ARG A 55 1.89 3.85 -5.84
C ARG A 55 3.03 3.33 -5.00
N THR A 56 3.31 3.97 -3.87
CA THR A 56 4.38 3.53 -2.97
C THR A 56 4.06 2.16 -2.39
N LEU A 57 2.82 1.93 -1.96
CA LEU A 57 2.40 0.63 -1.45
C LEU A 57 2.48 -0.46 -2.52
N ILE A 58 2.11 -0.14 -3.76
CA ILE A 58 2.26 -1.09 -4.88
C ILE A 58 3.73 -1.45 -5.08
N ALA A 59 4.62 -0.47 -5.09
CA ALA A 59 6.05 -0.71 -5.26
C ALA A 59 6.60 -1.60 -4.14
N MET A 60 6.20 -1.33 -2.90
CA MET A 60 6.61 -2.14 -1.76
C MET A 60 6.07 -3.57 -1.86
N GLN A 61 4.82 -3.72 -2.30
CA GLN A 61 4.22 -5.04 -2.48
C GLN A 61 4.95 -5.86 -3.54
N GLN A 62 5.36 -5.22 -4.62
CA GLN A 62 6.15 -5.87 -5.66
C GLN A 62 7.50 -6.34 -5.14
N GLY A 63 8.03 -5.68 -4.13
CA GLY A 63 9.25 -6.08 -3.45
C GLY A 63 9.05 -7.14 -2.36
N GLY A 64 7.83 -7.64 -2.18
CA GLY A 64 7.54 -8.70 -1.23
C GLY A 64 7.07 -8.25 0.15
N CYS A 65 6.78 -6.96 0.33
CA CYS A 65 6.32 -6.44 1.62
C CYS A 65 4.87 -6.79 1.90
N ARG A 66 4.56 -6.96 3.18
CA ARG A 66 3.18 -7.13 3.64
C ARG A 66 2.57 -5.74 3.81
N VAL A 67 2.12 -5.17 2.69
CA VAL A 67 1.69 -3.76 2.63
C VAL A 67 0.49 -3.44 3.51
N GLU A 68 -0.33 -4.43 3.85
CA GLU A 68 -1.46 -4.22 4.77
C GLU A 68 -1.01 -3.71 6.14
N LEU A 69 0.24 -3.94 6.52
CA LEU A 69 0.80 -3.46 7.77
C LEU A 69 1.36 -2.04 7.65
N PHE A 70 1.51 -1.52 6.43
CA PHE A 70 2.12 -0.23 6.17
C PHE A 70 1.10 0.87 5.87
N THR A 71 -0.19 0.56 5.84
CA THR A 71 -1.23 1.55 5.53
C THR A 71 -1.38 2.61 6.63
N GLN A 72 -0.85 2.35 7.82
CA GLN A 72 -0.87 3.30 8.94
C GLN A 72 0.06 4.50 8.73
N PHE A 73 1.02 4.38 7.81
CA PHE A 73 1.99 5.44 7.56
C PHE A 73 1.45 6.46 6.56
N ASN A 74 1.80 7.73 6.74
CA ASN A 74 1.42 8.77 5.78
C ASN A 74 2.36 8.77 4.56
N ASP A 75 2.09 9.65 3.59
CA ASP A 75 2.84 9.69 2.34
C ASP A 75 4.34 9.91 2.56
N ASN A 76 4.71 10.85 3.43
CA ASN A 76 6.12 11.15 3.70
C ASN A 76 6.81 9.99 4.40
N GLU A 77 6.14 9.38 5.36
CA GLU A 77 6.67 8.22 6.08
C GLU A 77 6.88 7.04 5.14
N LEU A 78 5.90 6.76 4.29
CA LEU A 78 6.01 5.66 3.32
C LEU A 78 7.14 5.91 2.33
N ASN A 79 7.31 7.14 1.88
CA ASN A 79 8.41 7.47 0.98
C ASN A 79 9.77 7.22 1.63
N ALA A 80 9.93 7.61 2.89
CA ALA A 80 11.16 7.38 3.64
C ALA A 80 11.42 5.88 3.82
N ILE A 81 10.38 5.12 4.15
CA ILE A 81 10.47 3.67 4.31
C ILE A 81 10.86 3.00 2.99
N TYR A 82 10.24 3.42 1.90
CA TYR A 82 10.56 2.90 0.57
C TYR A 82 12.01 3.20 0.19
N LEU A 83 12.50 4.42 0.44
CA LEU A 83 13.89 4.78 0.19
C LEU A 83 14.84 3.94 1.03
N LEU A 84 14.49 3.65 2.28
CA LEU A 84 15.29 2.77 3.11
C LEU A 84 15.41 1.38 2.48
N SER A 85 14.33 0.85 1.90
CA SER A 85 14.37 -0.46 1.25
C SER A 85 15.34 -0.52 0.08
N ILE A 86 15.56 0.62 -0.59
CA ILE A 86 16.50 0.71 -1.71
C ILE A 86 17.93 0.90 -1.23
N ARG A 87 18.13 1.75 -0.20
CA ARG A 87 19.47 2.13 0.27
C ARG A 87 20.11 1.09 1.17
N ASP A 88 19.33 0.45 2.03
CA ASP A 88 19.83 -0.48 3.04
C ASP A 88 18.80 -1.58 3.26
N SER A 89 18.91 -2.63 2.46
CA SER A 89 17.95 -3.73 2.52
C SER A 89 17.98 -4.46 3.87
N ASN A 90 19.12 -4.50 4.56
CA ASN A 90 19.19 -5.16 5.85
C ASN A 90 18.45 -4.36 6.92
N ALA A 91 18.64 -3.04 6.95
CA ALA A 91 17.89 -2.17 7.86
C ALA A 91 16.40 -2.23 7.58
N PHE A 92 16.02 -2.27 6.30
CA PHE A 92 14.62 -2.40 5.93
C PHE A 92 14.02 -3.72 6.40
N LYS A 93 14.76 -4.82 6.28
CA LYS A 93 14.29 -6.13 6.76
C LYS A 93 14.02 -6.12 8.26
N GLN A 94 14.90 -5.48 9.02
CA GLN A 94 14.69 -5.33 10.46
C GLN A 94 13.48 -4.47 10.77
N PHE A 95 13.32 -3.37 10.03
CA PHE A 95 12.15 -2.51 10.17
C PHE A 95 10.86 -3.28 9.85
N HIS A 96 10.85 -4.01 8.75
CA HIS A 96 9.70 -4.82 8.33
C HIS A 96 9.33 -5.84 9.41
N LYS A 97 10.33 -6.50 9.98
CA LYS A 97 10.12 -7.44 11.07
C LYS A 97 9.48 -6.77 12.29
N SER A 98 9.97 -5.59 12.65
CA SER A 98 9.43 -4.82 13.78
C SER A 98 7.97 -4.43 13.53
N VAL A 99 7.62 -4.06 12.30
CA VAL A 99 6.24 -3.75 11.94
C VAL A 99 5.35 -5.00 12.08
N ILE A 100 5.84 -6.14 11.62
CA ILE A 100 5.10 -7.41 11.75
C ILE A 100 4.87 -7.75 13.21
N GLU A 101 5.85 -7.49 14.07
CA GLU A 101 5.78 -7.76 15.50
C GLU A 101 4.87 -6.76 16.23
N GLY A 102 4.37 -5.74 15.55
CA GLY A 102 3.41 -4.80 16.10
C GLY A 102 4.00 -3.70 16.97
N GLU A 103 5.27 -3.34 16.77
CA GLU A 103 5.87 -2.23 17.51
C GLU A 103 5.11 -0.93 17.24
N PRO A 104 4.90 -0.06 18.27
CA PRO A 104 4.20 1.21 18.06
C PRO A 104 4.92 2.10 17.05
N LEU A 105 4.14 2.84 16.26
CA LEU A 105 4.67 3.72 15.22
C LEU A 105 5.72 4.70 15.73
N MET A 106 5.44 5.36 16.86
CA MET A 106 6.38 6.33 17.43
C MET A 106 7.72 5.69 17.78
N HIS A 107 7.69 4.46 18.30
CA HIS A 107 8.89 3.70 18.64
C HIS A 107 9.69 3.35 17.40
N LEU A 108 9.01 2.96 16.31
CA LEU A 108 9.67 2.64 15.04
C LEU A 108 10.34 3.86 14.43
N LEU A 109 9.65 4.99 14.41
CA LEU A 109 10.21 6.23 13.85
C LEU A 109 11.45 6.68 14.61
N ASP A 110 11.43 6.59 15.94
CA ASP A 110 12.55 6.96 16.79
C ASP A 110 13.72 5.98 16.59
N LYS A 111 13.44 4.68 16.66
CA LYS A 111 14.47 3.63 16.59
C LYS A 111 15.26 3.65 15.28
N TYR A 112 14.60 3.93 14.17
CA TYR A 112 15.22 3.93 12.84
C TYR A 112 15.61 5.32 12.36
N SER A 113 15.42 6.33 13.19
CA SER A 113 15.87 7.72 12.93
C SER A 113 15.36 8.29 11.61
N PHE A 114 14.12 8.00 11.25
CA PHE A 114 13.53 8.59 10.07
C PHE A 114 13.35 10.08 10.25
N THR A 115 13.72 10.85 9.23
CA THR A 115 13.54 12.30 9.21
C THR A 115 12.40 12.63 8.26
N PHE A 116 11.35 13.26 8.79
CA PHE A 116 10.18 13.61 8.01
C PHE A 116 9.95 15.12 7.97
#